data_557f2abfb2867fb85eb842dea4ff0734
#
_entry.id   557f2abfb2867fb85eb842dea4ff0734
#
_cell.length_a   1.000
_cell.length_b   1.000
_cell.length_c   1.000
_cell.angle_alpha   90.00
_cell.angle_beta   90.00
_cell.angle_gamma   90.00
#
_symmetry.space_group_name_H-M   'P 1'
#
loop_
_entity.id
_entity.type
_entity.pdbx_description
1 polymer ?
#
loop_
_entity_poly.entity_id
_entity_poly.type
_entity_poly.pdbx_seq_one_letter_code
_entity_poly.pdbx_strand_id
1 'polypeptide(L)'
;MTPAYSLRNLCLIRHAPTRPAGFLYGRTDADCDEIEPPVKDRLNQILIDCEALYSSPAVRCVKTCHAVFPRRSPKHKEAFWEQSFGDWDGLAFEDVPDLGPLQGDELVQFTPPNGESFADLCARVQPAVIRLLNTEQARSTAVFAHAGVIRACIALAFDSPSAALRCEIDPLSVTRLRALPGGQFSIVYVNRAGQDFQLN
;
A
#
# COMPACT_ATOMS: atom_id res chain seq x y z
N MET A 1 23.30 23.43 -16.09
CA MET A 1 22.67 23.49 -14.76
C MET A 1 21.97 22.14 -14.57
N THR A 2 22.48 21.30 -13.71
CA THR A 2 21.83 20.01 -13.33
C THR A 2 20.51 20.37 -12.65
N PRO A 3 19.35 19.83 -13.07
CA PRO A 3 18.10 20.10 -12.38
C PRO A 3 18.27 19.67 -10.92
N ALA A 4 17.93 20.56 -10.00
CA ALA A 4 17.91 20.23 -8.57
C ALA A 4 16.93 19.08 -8.38
N TYR A 5 17.44 17.87 -8.18
CA TYR A 5 16.65 16.71 -7.84
C TYR A 5 15.97 16.97 -6.49
N SER A 6 14.73 17.42 -6.52
CA SER A 6 13.98 17.52 -5.30
C SER A 6 13.58 16.10 -4.86
N LEU A 7 14.04 15.70 -3.70
CA LEU A 7 13.62 14.45 -3.05
C LEU A 7 12.09 14.42 -2.96
N ARG A 8 11.48 13.34 -3.41
CA ARG A 8 10.02 13.16 -3.37
C ARG A 8 9.65 12.07 -2.38
N ASN A 9 8.68 12.35 -1.54
CA ASN A 9 8.16 11.39 -0.59
C ASN A 9 6.94 10.67 -1.17
N LEU A 10 6.91 9.36 -0.97
CA LEU A 10 5.77 8.50 -1.22
C LEU A 10 5.26 7.97 0.12
N CYS A 11 4.08 8.40 0.53
CA CYS A 11 3.40 7.94 1.73
C CYS A 11 2.35 6.91 1.31
N LEU A 12 2.50 5.68 1.75
CA LEU A 12 1.63 4.54 1.44
C LEU A 12 0.79 4.23 2.68
N ILE A 13 -0.52 4.23 2.54
CA ILE A 13 -1.46 4.03 3.64
C ILE A 13 -2.26 2.76 3.36
N ARG A 14 -2.23 1.78 4.28
CA ARG A 14 -3.15 0.64 4.19
C ARG A 14 -4.55 1.09 4.59
N HIS A 15 -5.55 0.67 3.83
CA HIS A 15 -6.96 0.93 4.13
C HIS A 15 -7.35 0.50 5.55
N ALA A 16 -8.47 1.01 6.06
CA ALA A 16 -9.07 0.59 7.32
C ALA A 16 -9.43 -0.91 7.30
N PRO A 17 -9.60 -1.58 8.46
CA PRO A 17 -10.01 -2.98 8.52
C PRO A 17 -11.23 -3.25 7.65
N THR A 18 -11.24 -4.39 6.97
CA THR A 18 -12.36 -4.80 6.10
C THR A 18 -13.55 -5.30 6.90
N ARG A 19 -14.75 -5.11 6.34
CA ARG A 19 -16.00 -5.59 6.89
C ARG A 19 -16.74 -6.46 5.86
N PRO A 20 -17.08 -7.73 6.20
CA PRO A 20 -16.73 -8.44 7.44
C PRO A 20 -15.23 -8.72 7.54
N ALA A 21 -14.74 -8.85 8.77
CA ALA A 21 -13.35 -9.25 9.05
C ALA A 21 -13.16 -10.76 8.89
N GLY A 22 -11.90 -11.22 8.79
CA GLY A 22 -11.55 -12.64 8.76
C GLY A 22 -11.59 -13.28 7.38
N PHE A 23 -11.67 -12.48 6.32
CA PHE A 23 -11.68 -12.95 4.93
C PHE A 23 -10.50 -12.42 4.12
N LEU A 24 -10.08 -13.20 3.13
CA LEU A 24 -9.04 -12.82 2.17
C LEU A 24 -9.66 -11.97 1.05
N TYR A 25 -9.40 -10.67 1.05
CA TYR A 25 -9.94 -9.76 0.05
C TYR A 25 -8.82 -9.21 -0.86
N GLY A 26 -8.79 -9.66 -2.10
CA GLY A 26 -7.99 -9.10 -3.15
C GLY A 26 -8.80 -8.14 -4.02
N ARG A 27 -9.44 -8.69 -5.06
CA ARG A 27 -10.28 -7.98 -6.02
C ARG A 27 -11.73 -7.85 -5.58
N THR A 28 -12.18 -8.66 -4.63
CA THR A 28 -13.50 -8.49 -4.01
C THR A 28 -13.58 -7.13 -3.33
N ASP A 29 -14.58 -6.34 -3.71
CA ASP A 29 -14.70 -4.96 -3.24
C ASP A 29 -15.45 -4.88 -1.91
N ALA A 30 -14.81 -5.43 -0.86
CA ALA A 30 -15.31 -5.38 0.50
C ALA A 30 -15.28 -3.95 1.04
N ASP A 31 -16.25 -3.62 1.89
CA ASP A 31 -16.30 -2.39 2.66
C ASP A 31 -15.27 -2.39 3.80
N CYS A 32 -15.15 -1.29 4.53
CA CYS A 32 -14.25 -1.17 5.68
C CYS A 32 -14.96 -0.55 6.88
N ASP A 33 -14.31 -0.71 8.04
CA ASP A 33 -14.75 -0.10 9.28
C ASP A 33 -14.63 1.42 9.26
N GLU A 34 -15.43 2.08 10.07
CA GLU A 34 -15.26 3.50 10.35
C GLU A 34 -13.96 3.73 11.13
N ILE A 35 -13.30 4.84 10.86
CA ILE A 35 -12.07 5.21 11.54
C ILE A 35 -12.41 6.12 12.71
N GLU A 36 -11.91 5.79 13.89
CA GLU A 36 -12.09 6.62 15.09
C GLU A 36 -11.45 8.01 14.93
N PRO A 37 -12.07 9.07 15.47
CA PRO A 37 -11.57 10.43 15.31
C PRO A 37 -10.11 10.63 15.69
N PRO A 38 -9.57 10.11 16.81
CA PRO A 38 -8.15 10.27 17.14
C PRO A 38 -7.20 9.67 16.10
N VAL A 39 -7.60 8.55 15.48
CA VAL A 39 -6.81 7.91 14.43
C VAL A 39 -6.83 8.74 13.15
N LYS A 40 -7.99 9.30 12.77
CA LYS A 40 -8.12 10.23 11.63
C LYS A 40 -7.21 11.44 11.81
N ASP A 41 -7.27 12.07 12.97
CA ASP A 41 -6.47 13.28 13.28
C ASP A 41 -4.98 12.97 13.20
N ARG A 42 -4.56 11.83 13.72
CA ARG A 42 -3.17 11.41 13.67
C ARG A 42 -2.70 11.09 12.25
N LEU A 43 -3.49 10.37 11.45
CA LEU A 43 -3.18 10.14 10.04
C LEU A 43 -3.07 11.45 9.28
N ASN A 44 -4.00 12.38 9.52
CA ASN A 44 -3.97 13.72 8.91
C ASN A 44 -2.68 14.47 9.26
N GLN A 45 -2.24 14.41 10.52
CA GLN A 45 -0.97 15.03 10.96
C GLN A 45 0.26 14.39 10.28
N ILE A 46 0.30 13.04 10.19
CA ILE A 46 1.42 12.33 9.53
C ILE A 46 1.49 12.68 8.03
N LEU A 47 0.35 12.93 7.41
CA LEU A 47 0.19 13.15 5.97
C LEU A 47 0.00 14.62 5.60
N ILE A 48 0.19 15.55 6.54
CA ILE A 48 -0.11 16.97 6.35
C ILE A 48 0.71 17.61 5.22
N ASP A 49 1.89 17.08 4.95
CA ASP A 49 2.78 17.52 3.88
C ASP A 49 2.43 16.90 2.51
N CYS A 50 1.41 16.04 2.43
CA CYS A 50 1.02 15.41 1.17
C CYS A 50 0.20 16.35 0.29
N GLU A 51 0.81 16.77 -0.81
CA GLU A 51 0.23 17.70 -1.80
C GLU A 51 -0.70 16.96 -2.78
N ALA A 52 -0.38 15.70 -3.14
CA ALA A 52 -1.17 14.88 -4.04
C ALA A 52 -1.75 13.66 -3.34
N LEU A 53 -3.01 13.30 -3.70
CA LEU A 53 -3.70 12.12 -3.18
C LEU A 53 -4.04 11.16 -4.31
N TYR A 54 -3.70 9.90 -4.10
CA TYR A 54 -4.04 8.78 -4.96
C TYR A 54 -4.66 7.64 -4.14
N SER A 55 -5.44 6.79 -4.81
CA SER A 55 -6.05 5.62 -4.19
C SER A 55 -6.15 4.45 -5.16
N SER A 56 -6.08 3.23 -4.63
CA SER A 56 -6.75 2.09 -5.27
C SER A 56 -8.21 2.44 -5.54
N PRO A 57 -8.83 1.93 -6.61
CA PRO A 57 -10.27 2.12 -6.85
C PRO A 57 -11.16 1.42 -5.81
N ALA A 58 -10.63 0.45 -5.05
CA ALA A 58 -11.37 -0.30 -4.05
C ALA A 58 -12.07 0.61 -3.04
N VAL A 59 -13.36 0.34 -2.75
CA VAL A 59 -14.20 1.13 -1.85
C VAL A 59 -13.54 1.36 -0.50
N ARG A 60 -12.90 0.33 0.08
CA ARG A 60 -12.17 0.43 1.35
C ARG A 60 -11.04 1.46 1.35
N CYS A 61 -10.31 1.59 0.22
CA CYS A 61 -9.24 2.57 0.08
C CYS A 61 -9.79 3.99 -0.11
N VAL A 62 -10.83 4.12 -0.93
CA VAL A 62 -11.50 5.41 -1.20
C VAL A 62 -12.14 5.96 0.07
N LYS A 63 -12.89 5.13 0.81
CA LYS A 63 -13.50 5.51 2.10
C LYS A 63 -12.46 5.91 3.13
N THR A 64 -11.36 5.15 3.24
CA THR A 64 -10.25 5.50 4.13
C THR A 64 -9.66 6.86 3.79
N CYS A 65 -9.41 7.12 2.50
CA CYS A 65 -8.91 8.42 2.04
C CYS A 65 -9.87 9.57 2.40
N HIS A 66 -11.16 9.41 2.13
CA HIS A 66 -12.16 10.44 2.44
C HIS A 66 -12.35 10.64 3.95
N ALA A 67 -12.20 9.60 4.76
CA ALA A 67 -12.25 9.75 6.21
C ALA A 67 -11.09 10.60 6.76
N VAL A 68 -9.88 10.46 6.16
CA VAL A 68 -8.69 11.23 6.54
C VAL A 68 -8.70 12.64 5.92
N PHE A 69 -9.14 12.76 4.67
CA PHE A 69 -9.16 14.00 3.91
C PHE A 69 -10.56 14.32 3.36
N PRO A 70 -11.54 14.72 4.20
CA PRO A 70 -12.94 14.86 3.79
C PRO A 70 -13.20 15.95 2.73
N ARG A 71 -12.26 16.87 2.54
CA ARG A 71 -12.35 17.97 1.56
C ARG A 71 -11.52 17.74 0.31
N ARG A 72 -10.89 16.57 0.15
CA ARG A 72 -10.03 16.23 -0.99
C ARG A 72 -10.43 14.89 -1.57
N SER A 73 -10.37 14.75 -2.88
CA SER A 73 -10.66 13.49 -3.59
C SER A 73 -9.36 12.91 -4.16
N PRO A 74 -9.11 11.60 -3.98
CA PRO A 74 -7.95 10.96 -4.57
C PRO A 74 -8.13 10.74 -6.07
N LYS A 75 -7.03 10.74 -6.82
CA LYS A 75 -6.99 10.20 -8.18
C LYS A 75 -6.88 8.68 -8.13
N HIS A 76 -7.80 7.95 -8.75
CA HIS A 76 -7.78 6.49 -8.75
C HIS A 76 -6.76 5.93 -9.75
N LYS A 77 -6.12 4.82 -9.37
CA LYS A 77 -5.18 4.08 -10.22
C LYS A 77 -5.49 2.58 -10.17
N GLU A 78 -5.89 2.02 -11.30
CA GLU A 78 -6.15 0.58 -11.46
C GLU A 78 -4.93 -0.28 -11.05
N ALA A 79 -3.73 0.21 -11.32
CA ALA A 79 -2.49 -0.45 -10.91
C ALA A 79 -2.33 -0.59 -9.40
N PHE A 80 -3.15 0.06 -8.57
CA PHE A 80 -3.08 -0.02 -7.10
C PHE A 80 -4.15 -0.93 -6.48
N TRP A 81 -4.90 -1.69 -7.30
CA TRP A 81 -5.69 -2.79 -6.76
C TRP A 81 -4.81 -3.78 -5.99
N GLU A 82 -5.38 -4.45 -5.00
CA GLU A 82 -4.69 -5.53 -4.29
C GLU A 82 -4.36 -6.70 -5.23
N GLN A 83 -3.50 -7.60 -4.79
CA GLN A 83 -3.24 -8.87 -5.46
C GLN A 83 -4.56 -9.60 -5.72
N SER A 84 -4.71 -10.13 -6.92
CA SER A 84 -5.82 -11.03 -7.19
C SER A 84 -5.51 -12.38 -6.55
N PHE A 85 -6.34 -12.80 -5.61
CA PHE A 85 -6.21 -14.14 -5.03
C PHE A 85 -7.00 -15.20 -5.82
N GLY A 86 -7.58 -14.84 -6.98
CA GLY A 86 -8.29 -15.75 -7.85
C GLY A 86 -9.42 -16.47 -7.13
N ASP A 87 -9.42 -17.80 -7.18
CA ASP A 87 -10.45 -18.64 -6.56
C ASP A 87 -10.46 -18.56 -5.01
N TRP A 88 -9.43 -17.99 -4.42
CA TRP A 88 -9.36 -17.78 -2.96
C TRP A 88 -9.90 -16.43 -2.51
N ASP A 89 -10.22 -15.56 -3.46
CA ASP A 89 -10.71 -14.21 -3.15
C ASP A 89 -12.10 -14.28 -2.50
N GLY A 90 -12.22 -13.81 -1.28
CA GLY A 90 -13.45 -13.87 -0.49
C GLY A 90 -13.59 -15.11 0.40
N LEU A 91 -12.60 -16.02 0.42
CA LEU A 91 -12.59 -17.12 1.40
C LEU A 91 -12.31 -16.60 2.81
N ALA A 92 -12.86 -17.26 3.83
CA ALA A 92 -12.42 -17.06 5.21
C ALA A 92 -10.94 -17.48 5.35
N PHE A 93 -10.18 -16.84 6.22
CA PHE A 93 -8.75 -17.17 6.37
C PHE A 93 -8.52 -18.64 6.76
N GLU A 94 -9.45 -19.25 7.51
CA GLU A 94 -9.42 -20.67 7.90
C GLU A 94 -9.63 -21.63 6.72
N ASP A 95 -10.28 -21.16 5.65
CA ASP A 95 -10.56 -21.95 4.43
C ASP A 95 -9.49 -21.74 3.35
N VAL A 96 -8.58 -20.79 3.53
CA VAL A 96 -7.46 -20.59 2.58
C VAL A 96 -6.49 -21.76 2.68
N PRO A 97 -6.17 -22.45 1.57
CA PRO A 97 -5.24 -23.57 1.58
C PRO A 97 -3.88 -23.22 2.20
N ASP A 98 -3.41 -24.08 3.10
CA ASP A 98 -2.04 -23.98 3.61
C ASP A 98 -1.03 -24.30 2.50
N LEU A 99 -0.16 -23.35 2.22
CA LEU A 99 0.88 -23.50 1.21
C LEU A 99 2.09 -24.31 1.68
N GLY A 100 2.08 -24.75 2.95
CA GLY A 100 3.24 -25.38 3.56
C GLY A 100 4.43 -24.42 3.67
N PRO A 101 5.67 -24.93 3.68
CA PRO A 101 6.86 -24.16 4.02
C PRO A 101 7.44 -23.34 2.84
N LEU A 102 6.61 -22.80 1.92
CA LEU A 102 7.11 -21.95 0.85
C LEU A 102 7.87 -20.74 1.40
N GLN A 103 9.05 -20.47 0.88
CA GLN A 103 9.91 -19.39 1.35
C GLN A 103 10.58 -18.63 0.20
N GLY A 104 10.97 -17.40 0.49
CA GLY A 104 11.76 -16.60 -0.44
C GLY A 104 11.10 -16.46 -1.80
N ASP A 105 11.82 -16.82 -2.84
CA ASP A 105 11.37 -16.65 -4.22
C ASP A 105 10.25 -17.63 -4.61
N GLU A 106 10.13 -18.79 -3.97
CA GLU A 106 9.00 -19.71 -4.20
C GLU A 106 7.69 -19.04 -3.80
N LEU A 107 7.65 -18.38 -2.64
CA LEU A 107 6.47 -17.64 -2.21
C LEU A 107 6.18 -16.44 -3.12
N VAL A 108 7.21 -15.75 -3.60
CA VAL A 108 7.07 -14.62 -4.55
C VAL A 108 6.42 -15.07 -5.86
N GLN A 109 6.77 -16.26 -6.35
CA GLN A 109 6.28 -16.80 -7.63
C GLN A 109 4.98 -17.60 -7.48
N PHE A 110 4.58 -17.92 -6.25
CA PHE A 110 3.36 -18.67 -6.04
C PHE A 110 2.14 -17.90 -6.55
N THR A 111 1.33 -18.57 -7.38
CA THR A 111 0.12 -17.99 -7.97
C THR A 111 -1.09 -18.79 -7.48
N PRO A 112 -2.02 -18.16 -6.74
CA PRO A 112 -3.32 -18.78 -6.44
C PRO A 112 -4.06 -19.16 -7.73
N PRO A 113 -4.87 -20.21 -7.75
CA PRO A 113 -5.65 -20.58 -8.93
C PRO A 113 -6.43 -19.37 -9.49
N ASN A 114 -6.25 -19.08 -10.78
CA ASN A 114 -6.85 -17.91 -11.46
C ASN A 114 -6.48 -16.53 -10.88
N GLY A 115 -5.42 -16.45 -10.06
CA GLY A 115 -4.97 -15.22 -9.39
C GLY A 115 -3.69 -14.62 -9.97
N GLU A 116 -3.08 -13.73 -9.20
CA GLU A 116 -1.76 -13.13 -9.43
C GLU A 116 -0.74 -13.70 -8.43
N SER A 117 0.50 -13.91 -8.85
CA SER A 117 1.63 -14.05 -7.91
C SER A 117 2.00 -12.69 -7.31
N PHE A 118 2.81 -12.69 -6.26
CA PHE A 118 3.39 -11.43 -5.76
C PHE A 118 4.35 -10.81 -6.78
N ALA A 119 5.03 -11.63 -7.60
CA ALA A 119 5.84 -11.14 -8.71
C ALA A 119 5.00 -10.37 -9.74
N ASP A 120 3.82 -10.88 -10.10
CA ASP A 120 2.88 -10.20 -11.02
C ASP A 120 2.39 -8.87 -10.43
N LEU A 121 2.05 -8.86 -9.14
CA LEU A 121 1.69 -7.64 -8.43
C LEU A 121 2.83 -6.61 -8.49
N CYS A 122 4.06 -7.01 -8.22
CA CYS A 122 5.23 -6.14 -8.33
C CYS A 122 5.40 -5.60 -9.76
N ALA A 123 5.29 -6.46 -10.77
CA ALA A 123 5.41 -6.09 -12.19
C ALA A 123 4.35 -5.04 -12.62
N ARG A 124 3.17 -5.05 -11.99
CA ARG A 124 2.09 -4.09 -12.22
C ARG A 124 2.25 -2.79 -11.44
N VAL A 125 2.59 -2.88 -10.14
CA VAL A 125 2.62 -1.75 -9.22
C VAL A 125 3.86 -0.88 -9.41
N GLN A 126 5.04 -1.48 -9.50
CA GLN A 126 6.31 -0.75 -9.51
C GLN A 126 6.44 0.24 -10.68
N PRO A 127 6.16 -0.14 -11.94
CA PRO A 127 6.20 0.83 -13.03
C PRO A 127 5.15 1.93 -12.89
N ALA A 128 3.99 1.64 -12.28
CA ALA A 128 2.95 2.64 -12.05
C ALA A 128 3.38 3.69 -11.01
N VAL A 129 4.05 3.27 -9.94
CA VAL A 129 4.63 4.16 -8.92
C VAL A 129 5.74 5.03 -9.50
N ILE A 130 6.66 4.44 -10.27
CA ILE A 130 7.75 5.18 -10.91
C ILE A 130 7.18 6.23 -11.87
N ARG A 131 6.23 5.86 -12.72
CA ARG A 131 5.55 6.81 -13.62
C ARG A 131 4.83 7.92 -12.85
N LEU A 132 4.11 7.56 -11.77
CA LEU A 132 3.41 8.52 -10.93
C LEU A 132 4.39 9.56 -10.39
N LEU A 133 5.48 9.13 -9.78
CA LEU A 133 6.48 10.03 -9.21
C LEU A 133 7.20 10.86 -10.28
N ASN A 134 7.35 10.37 -11.50
CA ASN A 134 7.98 11.13 -12.60
C ASN A 134 7.03 12.19 -13.20
N THR A 135 5.72 11.96 -13.17
CA THR A 135 4.73 12.86 -13.77
C THR A 135 4.10 13.82 -12.76
N GLU A 136 4.00 13.43 -11.48
CA GLU A 136 3.44 14.28 -10.44
C GLU A 136 4.49 15.33 -9.99
N GLN A 137 4.07 16.58 -9.88
CA GLN A 137 4.96 17.66 -9.44
C GLN A 137 5.03 17.80 -7.91
N ALA A 138 4.16 17.11 -7.19
CA ALA A 138 4.10 17.12 -5.74
C ALA A 138 5.40 16.62 -5.10
N ARG A 139 5.84 17.30 -4.04
CA ARG A 139 7.00 16.87 -3.23
C ARG A 139 6.68 15.68 -2.35
N SER A 140 5.42 15.54 -1.96
CA SER A 140 4.93 14.44 -1.14
C SER A 140 3.58 13.98 -1.66
N THR A 141 3.46 12.67 -1.92
CA THR A 141 2.27 12.03 -2.49
C THR A 141 1.78 10.95 -1.54
N ALA A 142 0.50 10.98 -1.18
CA ALA A 142 -0.15 9.92 -0.44
C ALA A 142 -0.88 8.96 -1.38
N VAL A 143 -0.75 7.66 -1.13
CA VAL A 143 -1.43 6.58 -1.86
C VAL A 143 -2.14 5.68 -0.85
N PHE A 144 -3.46 5.66 -0.89
CA PHE A 144 -4.29 4.76 -0.11
C PHE A 144 -4.44 3.44 -0.86
N ALA A 145 -3.92 2.36 -0.28
CA ALA A 145 -3.81 1.08 -0.96
C ALA A 145 -3.93 -0.10 0.03
N HIS A 146 -3.29 -1.20 -0.30
CA HIS A 146 -3.39 -2.50 0.35
C HIS A 146 -2.02 -3.00 0.78
N ALA A 147 -1.99 -4.04 1.62
CA ALA A 147 -0.74 -4.59 2.15
C ALA A 147 0.20 -5.11 1.04
N GLY A 148 -0.32 -5.84 0.05
CA GLY A 148 0.47 -6.34 -1.08
C GLY A 148 1.07 -5.20 -1.91
N VAL A 149 0.26 -4.18 -2.25
CA VAL A 149 0.72 -3.00 -3.00
C VAL A 149 1.82 -2.26 -2.25
N ILE A 150 1.69 -2.10 -0.92
CA ILE A 150 2.70 -1.43 -0.09
C ILE A 150 3.99 -2.25 -0.08
N ARG A 151 3.91 -3.57 0.09
CA ARG A 151 5.07 -4.47 0.00
C ARG A 151 5.73 -4.42 -1.38
N ALA A 152 4.95 -4.37 -2.47
CA ALA A 152 5.50 -4.21 -3.81
C ALA A 152 6.28 -2.89 -3.98
N CYS A 153 5.84 -1.81 -3.32
CA CYS A 153 6.59 -0.56 -3.28
C CYS A 153 7.86 -0.64 -2.41
N ILE A 154 7.80 -1.33 -1.26
CA ILE A 154 8.96 -1.56 -0.39
C ILE A 154 10.03 -2.38 -1.14
N ALA A 155 9.62 -3.33 -1.97
CA ALA A 155 10.53 -4.13 -2.79
C ALA A 155 11.43 -3.29 -3.70
N LEU A 156 11.00 -2.10 -4.13
CA LEU A 156 11.84 -1.15 -4.87
C LEU A 156 13.04 -0.64 -4.06
N ALA A 157 12.88 -0.51 -2.73
CA ALA A 157 13.95 -0.04 -1.86
C ALA A 157 14.91 -1.17 -1.44
N PHE A 158 14.42 -2.40 -1.39
CA PHE A 158 15.23 -3.58 -1.06
C PHE A 158 15.87 -4.23 -2.27
N ASP A 159 15.41 -3.90 -3.47
CA ASP A 159 15.70 -4.64 -4.71
C ASP A 159 15.44 -6.16 -4.56
N SER A 160 14.43 -6.49 -3.74
CA SER A 160 14.09 -7.86 -3.37
C SER A 160 12.62 -7.99 -2.99
N PRO A 161 11.78 -8.60 -3.84
CA PRO A 161 10.39 -8.90 -3.51
C PRO A 161 10.24 -9.80 -2.28
N SER A 162 11.09 -10.82 -2.15
CA SER A 162 11.04 -11.77 -1.04
C SER A 162 11.36 -11.11 0.33
N ALA A 163 12.27 -10.13 0.35
CA ALA A 163 12.53 -9.36 1.57
C ALA A 163 11.32 -8.50 1.97
N ALA A 164 10.64 -7.89 1.00
CA ALA A 164 9.48 -7.05 1.25
C ALA A 164 8.26 -7.82 1.80
N LEU A 165 8.10 -9.11 1.45
CA LEU A 165 7.05 -9.97 2.01
C LEU A 165 7.16 -10.14 3.53
N ARG A 166 8.35 -9.96 4.12
CA ARG A 166 8.58 -10.05 5.56
C ARG A 166 8.19 -8.77 6.33
N CYS A 167 7.81 -7.71 5.63
CA CYS A 167 7.33 -6.48 6.27
C CYS A 167 5.87 -6.64 6.67
N GLU A 168 5.58 -6.42 7.95
CA GLU A 168 4.20 -6.29 8.41
C GLU A 168 3.63 -4.92 8.02
N ILE A 169 2.38 -4.92 7.60
CA ILE A 169 1.67 -3.72 7.19
C ILE A 169 0.27 -3.78 7.81
N ASP A 170 0.08 -3.08 8.90
CA ASP A 170 -1.19 -3.04 9.64
C ASP A 170 -2.23 -2.14 8.96
N PRO A 171 -3.54 -2.41 9.13
CA PRO A 171 -4.57 -1.47 8.72
C PRO A 171 -4.33 -0.08 9.33
N LEU A 172 -4.55 0.99 8.54
CA LEU A 172 -4.32 2.38 8.94
C LEU A 172 -2.87 2.74 9.26
N SER A 173 -1.92 1.86 8.95
CA SER A 173 -0.49 2.18 9.04
C SER A 173 -0.03 3.02 7.84
N VAL A 174 1.05 3.78 8.06
CA VAL A 174 1.74 4.56 7.04
C VAL A 174 3.15 4.01 6.85
N THR A 175 3.51 3.76 5.60
CA THR A 175 4.88 3.48 5.16
C THR A 175 5.36 4.65 4.32
N ARG A 176 6.52 5.23 4.62
CA ARG A 176 7.08 6.34 3.86
C ARG A 176 8.36 5.93 3.18
N LEU A 177 8.35 6.03 1.86
CA LEU A 177 9.52 5.88 1.01
C LEU A 177 9.94 7.25 0.48
N ARG A 178 11.21 7.36 0.11
CA ARG A 178 11.77 8.54 -0.55
C ARG A 178 12.41 8.12 -1.86
N ALA A 179 11.93 8.72 -2.96
CA ALA A 179 12.56 8.56 -4.25
C ALA A 179 13.88 9.37 -4.30
N LEU A 180 14.92 8.70 -4.72
CA LEU A 180 16.28 9.23 -4.85
C LEU A 180 16.62 9.44 -6.33
N PRO A 181 17.68 10.21 -6.65
CA PRO A 181 18.21 10.29 -8.00
C PRO A 181 18.55 8.90 -8.55
N GLY A 182 18.34 8.70 -9.87
CA GLY A 182 18.62 7.41 -10.51
C GLY A 182 17.53 6.38 -10.35
N GLY A 183 16.36 6.74 -9.82
CA GLY A 183 15.21 5.82 -9.70
C GLY A 183 15.29 4.87 -8.50
N GLN A 184 16.22 5.11 -7.60
CA GLN A 184 16.36 4.37 -6.35
C GLN A 184 15.37 4.87 -5.29
N PHE A 185 15.14 4.06 -4.26
CA PHE A 185 14.28 4.39 -3.14
C PHE A 185 15.00 4.15 -1.81
N SER A 186 14.76 5.01 -0.83
CA SER A 186 15.09 4.75 0.57
C SER A 186 13.82 4.60 1.41
N ILE A 187 13.90 3.82 2.46
CA ILE A 187 12.84 3.64 3.44
C ILE A 187 13.04 4.68 4.55
N VAL A 188 12.03 5.50 4.79
CA VAL A 188 12.04 6.44 5.93
C VAL A 188 11.49 5.73 7.16
N TYR A 189 10.37 5.02 7.00
CA TYR A 189 9.80 4.10 7.99
C TYR A 189 8.80 3.16 7.31
N VAL A 190 8.57 2.00 7.93
CA VAL A 190 7.57 1.00 7.54
C VAL A 190 6.58 0.83 8.68
N ASN A 191 5.32 0.62 8.33
CA ASN A 191 4.25 0.21 9.26
C ASN A 191 4.09 1.13 10.48
N ARG A 192 4.25 2.44 10.30
CA ARG A 192 4.03 3.40 11.37
C ARG A 192 2.53 3.48 11.65
N ALA A 193 2.10 2.91 12.76
CA ALA A 193 0.70 2.86 13.15
C ALA A 193 0.16 4.26 13.53
N GLY A 194 -1.11 4.48 13.22
CA GLY A 194 -1.83 5.66 13.72
C GLY A 194 -2.05 5.62 15.25
N GLN A 195 -1.83 4.48 15.90
CA GLN A 195 -2.19 4.28 17.30
C GLN A 195 -1.03 4.40 18.30
N ASP A 196 0.23 4.14 17.92
CA ASP A 196 1.33 4.08 18.87
C ASP A 196 2.54 4.91 18.46
N PHE A 197 2.60 6.12 18.96
CA PHE A 197 3.85 6.78 19.31
C PHE A 197 3.60 7.73 20.47
N GLN A 198 3.65 7.21 21.70
CA GLN A 198 4.15 8.03 22.80
C GLN A 198 5.65 8.15 22.54
N LEU A 199 6.06 9.32 22.07
CA LEU A 199 7.45 9.74 22.16
C LEU A 199 7.72 9.92 23.66
N ASN A 200 8.47 8.98 24.25
CA ASN A 200 9.15 9.20 25.52
C ASN A 200 10.29 10.19 25.29
#